data_ffdc2e35431516c6ea28b5feb0531947
#
_entry.id   ffdc2e35431516c6ea28b5feb0531947
#
_cell.length_a   1.000
_cell.length_b   1.000
_cell.length_c   1.000
_cell.angle_alpha   90.00
_cell.angle_beta   90.00
_cell.angle_gamma   90.00
#
_symmetry.space_group_name_H-M   'P 1'
#
loop_
_entity.id
_entity.type
_entity.pdbx_description
1 polymer ?
#
loop_
_entity_poly.entity_id
_entity_poly.type
_entity_poly.pdbx_seq_one_letter_code
_entity_poly.pdbx_strand_id
1 'polypeptide(L)'
;MIVIPDVILLGASAILGLYLGWAYLRRLPRRPVLVGSHLLLGAAGLEIMVVLLRGTPSGQSLALGVVGALAISLTALALLSGLIAGLIARRSRRTADVTLATHAAVAVAGFGLFVAWAIKA
;
A
#
# COMPACT_ATOMS: atom_id res chain seq x y z
N MET A 1 4.55 -4.32 -19.87
CA MET A 1 5.80 -3.63 -19.53
C MET A 1 5.61 -2.47 -18.53
N ILE A 2 4.51 -1.75 -18.56
CA ILE A 2 4.27 -0.61 -17.63
C ILE A 2 3.96 -1.05 -16.19
N VAL A 3 3.57 -2.30 -15.99
CA VAL A 3 3.23 -2.86 -14.67
C VAL A 3 4.46 -3.11 -13.78
N ILE A 4 5.63 -3.38 -14.39
CA ILE A 4 6.87 -3.69 -13.65
C ILE A 4 7.33 -2.53 -12.74
N PRO A 5 7.39 -1.28 -13.20
CA PRO A 5 7.74 -0.15 -12.35
C PRO A 5 6.82 0.00 -11.14
N ASP A 6 5.53 -0.24 -11.32
CA ASP A 6 4.55 -0.14 -10.24
C ASP A 6 4.73 -1.25 -9.20
N VAL A 7 4.95 -2.48 -9.64
CA VAL A 7 5.29 -3.59 -8.72
C VAL A 7 6.56 -3.28 -7.93
N ILE A 8 7.56 -2.66 -8.55
CA ILE A 8 8.80 -2.26 -7.87
C ILE A 8 8.53 -1.16 -6.83
N LEU A 9 7.76 -0.13 -7.18
CA LEU A 9 7.43 0.96 -6.27
C LEU A 9 6.62 0.49 -5.06
N LEU A 10 5.56 -0.28 -5.30
CA LEU A 10 4.73 -0.85 -4.24
C LEU A 10 5.50 -1.89 -3.42
N GLY A 11 6.35 -2.69 -4.06
CA GLY A 11 7.23 -3.64 -3.39
C GLY A 11 8.24 -2.94 -2.48
N ALA A 12 8.88 -1.87 -2.96
CA ALA A 12 9.78 -1.04 -2.16
C ALA A 12 9.05 -0.38 -0.98
N SER A 13 7.84 0.13 -1.22
CA SER A 13 6.98 0.66 -0.16
C SER A 13 6.64 -0.42 0.88
N ALA A 14 6.29 -1.63 0.44
CA ALA A 14 5.97 -2.75 1.33
C ALA A 14 7.17 -3.15 2.21
N ILE A 15 8.37 -3.28 1.61
CA ILE A 15 9.61 -3.58 2.35
C ILE A 15 9.90 -2.50 3.39
N LEU A 16 9.78 -1.24 2.99
CA LEU A 16 10.00 -0.12 3.91
C LEU A 16 8.94 -0.08 5.02
N GLY A 17 7.69 -0.40 4.70
CA GLY A 17 6.60 -0.54 5.66
C GLY A 17 6.84 -1.66 6.68
N LEU A 18 7.35 -2.82 6.24
CA LEU A 18 7.75 -3.92 7.11
C LEU A 18 8.87 -3.51 8.06
N TYR A 19 9.87 -2.80 7.55
CA TYR A 19 10.94 -2.26 8.39
C TYR A 19 10.41 -1.26 9.43
N LEU A 20 9.54 -0.34 9.01
CA LEU A 20 8.93 0.65 9.92
C LEU A 20 8.06 -0.02 10.99
N GLY A 21 7.29 -1.06 10.63
CA GLY A 21 6.51 -1.86 11.55
C GLY A 21 7.40 -2.60 12.56
N TRP A 22 8.48 -3.22 12.10
CA TRP A 22 9.46 -3.86 12.97
C TRP A 22 10.12 -2.84 13.92
N ALA A 23 10.56 -1.68 13.41
CA ALA A 23 11.13 -0.61 14.21
C ALA A 23 10.15 -0.09 15.27
N TYR A 24 8.87 0.02 14.91
CA TYR A 24 7.81 0.38 15.84
C TYR A 24 7.67 -0.63 16.99
N LEU A 25 7.62 -1.93 16.67
CA LEU A 25 7.53 -3.00 17.66
C LEU A 25 8.77 -3.02 18.59
N ARG A 26 9.94 -2.72 18.06
CA ARG A 26 11.20 -2.62 18.80
C ARG A 26 11.37 -1.30 19.56
N ARG A 27 10.40 -0.39 19.47
CA ARG A 27 10.44 0.95 20.10
C ARG A 27 11.64 1.79 19.70
N LEU A 28 12.12 1.60 18.46
CA LEU A 28 13.19 2.40 17.91
C LEU A 28 12.71 3.84 17.64
N PRO A 29 13.61 4.84 17.69
CA PRO A 29 13.26 6.22 17.41
C PRO A 29 12.73 6.35 15.97
N ARG A 30 11.70 7.17 15.82
CA ARG A 30 11.10 7.44 14.50
C ARG A 30 12.08 8.17 13.61
N ARG A 31 12.15 7.73 12.36
CA ARG A 31 12.90 8.40 11.30
C ARG A 31 11.91 9.01 10.31
N PRO A 32 11.64 10.33 10.39
CA PRO A 32 10.63 10.99 9.54
C PRO A 32 10.86 10.79 8.05
N VAL A 33 12.13 10.74 7.63
CA VAL A 33 12.50 10.52 6.22
C VAL A 33 12.02 9.15 5.72
N LEU A 34 12.19 8.10 6.52
CA LEU A 34 11.73 6.75 6.13
C LEU A 34 10.21 6.65 6.09
N VAL A 35 9.52 7.30 7.03
CA VAL A 35 8.05 7.37 7.04
C VAL A 35 7.54 8.14 5.82
N GLY A 36 8.16 9.29 5.52
CA GLY A 36 7.84 10.08 4.35
C GLY A 36 8.12 9.34 3.04
N SER A 37 9.24 8.62 2.94
CA SER A 37 9.57 7.80 1.77
C SER A 37 8.56 6.67 1.56
N HIS A 38 8.16 5.98 2.64
CA HIS A 38 7.11 4.95 2.58
C HIS A 38 5.79 5.51 2.07
N LEU A 39 5.38 6.66 2.59
CA LEU A 39 4.15 7.34 2.17
C LEU A 39 4.21 7.74 0.69
N LEU A 40 5.31 8.36 0.25
CA LEU A 40 5.48 8.80 -1.14
C LEU A 40 5.50 7.64 -2.13
N LEU A 41 6.22 6.55 -1.80
CA LEU A 41 6.25 5.35 -2.63
C LEU A 41 4.87 4.69 -2.74
N GLY A 42 4.15 4.61 -1.62
CA GLY A 42 2.78 4.07 -1.61
C GLY A 42 1.80 4.93 -2.41
N ALA A 43 1.88 6.26 -2.27
CA ALA A 43 1.04 7.19 -3.01
C ALA A 43 1.34 7.16 -4.52
N ALA A 44 2.63 7.17 -4.90
CA ALA A 44 3.04 7.07 -6.31
C ALA A 44 2.61 5.74 -6.94
N GLY A 45 2.77 4.63 -6.22
CA GLY A 45 2.29 3.32 -6.69
C GLY A 45 0.76 3.31 -6.87
N LEU A 46 0.00 3.85 -5.92
CA LEU A 46 -1.45 3.95 -6.06
C LEU A 46 -1.86 4.80 -7.28
N GLU A 47 -1.18 5.91 -7.52
CA GLU A 47 -1.44 6.77 -8.68
C GLU A 47 -1.21 6.02 -10.00
N ILE A 48 -0.09 5.30 -10.11
CA ILE A 48 0.23 4.49 -11.29
C ILE A 48 -0.80 3.36 -11.46
N MET A 49 -1.20 2.67 -10.39
CA MET A 49 -2.27 1.67 -10.44
C MET A 49 -3.56 2.25 -11.03
N VAL A 50 -3.96 3.44 -10.60
CA VAL A 50 -5.17 4.10 -11.11
C VAL A 50 -5.04 4.41 -12.61
N VAL A 51 -3.87 4.88 -13.04
CA VAL A 51 -3.59 5.16 -14.45
C VAL A 51 -3.63 3.89 -15.28
N LEU A 52 -3.00 2.81 -14.80
CA LEU A 52 -2.96 1.51 -15.49
C LEU A 52 -4.36 0.92 -15.69
N LEU A 53 -5.21 1.02 -14.67
CA LEU A 53 -6.57 0.49 -14.75
C LEU A 53 -7.50 1.34 -15.62
N ARG A 54 -7.28 2.65 -15.69
CA ARG A 54 -8.03 3.54 -16.59
C ARG A 54 -7.59 3.42 -18.03
N GLY A 55 -6.33 3.10 -18.29
CA GLY A 55 -5.73 3.02 -19.60
C GLY A 55 -5.79 1.64 -20.27
N THR A 56 -6.32 0.62 -19.58
CA THR A 56 -6.47 -0.70 -20.20
C THR A 56 -7.56 -0.68 -21.28
N PRO A 57 -7.22 -1.03 -22.54
CA PRO A 57 -8.22 -1.09 -23.62
C PRO A 57 -9.37 -2.02 -23.25
N SER A 58 -10.57 -1.64 -23.62
CA SER A 58 -11.78 -2.45 -23.53
C SER A 58 -11.55 -3.84 -24.12
N GLY A 59 -11.44 -4.86 -23.30
CA GLY A 59 -11.20 -6.25 -23.74
C GLY A 59 -10.65 -7.15 -22.66
N GLN A 60 -10.23 -6.59 -21.51
CA GLN A 60 -9.89 -7.41 -20.35
C GLN A 60 -11.15 -7.97 -19.70
N SER A 61 -11.07 -9.22 -19.24
CA SER A 61 -12.19 -9.88 -18.60
C SER A 61 -12.71 -9.06 -17.42
N LEU A 62 -14.02 -9.00 -17.21
CA LEU A 62 -14.67 -8.36 -16.08
C LEU A 62 -14.04 -8.79 -14.72
N ALA A 63 -13.59 -10.04 -14.64
CA ALA A 63 -12.91 -10.57 -13.44
C ALA A 63 -11.60 -9.86 -13.12
N LEU A 64 -10.80 -9.51 -14.14
CA LEU A 64 -9.56 -8.74 -13.96
C LEU A 64 -9.86 -7.30 -13.56
N GLY A 65 -10.93 -6.72 -14.11
CA GLY A 65 -11.41 -5.38 -13.74
C GLY A 65 -11.82 -5.32 -12.25
N VAL A 66 -12.55 -6.31 -11.75
CA VAL A 66 -12.95 -6.39 -10.34
C VAL A 66 -11.73 -6.57 -9.43
N VAL A 67 -10.80 -7.45 -9.76
CA VAL A 67 -9.58 -7.67 -8.96
C VAL A 67 -8.73 -6.40 -8.91
N GLY A 68 -8.57 -5.72 -10.05
CA GLY A 68 -7.86 -4.45 -10.10
C GLY A 68 -8.55 -3.35 -9.27
N ALA A 69 -9.87 -3.25 -9.36
CA ALA A 69 -10.64 -2.29 -8.58
C ALA A 69 -10.53 -2.56 -7.06
N LEU A 70 -10.57 -3.82 -6.65
CA LEU A 70 -10.35 -4.22 -5.26
C LEU A 70 -8.92 -3.90 -4.80
N ALA A 71 -7.92 -4.18 -5.63
CA ALA A 71 -6.53 -3.86 -5.33
C ALA A 71 -6.32 -2.35 -5.08
N ILE A 72 -6.88 -1.50 -5.96
CA ILE A 72 -6.84 -0.03 -5.77
C ILE A 72 -7.55 0.38 -4.47
N SER A 73 -8.76 -0.12 -4.25
CA SER A 73 -9.55 0.25 -3.08
C SER A 73 -8.84 -0.11 -1.78
N LEU A 74 -8.25 -1.30 -1.71
CA LEU A 74 -7.48 -1.74 -0.55
C LEU A 74 -6.18 -0.94 -0.38
N THR A 75 -5.49 -0.62 -1.48
CA THR A 75 -4.27 0.20 -1.41
C THR A 75 -4.58 1.64 -0.99
N ALA A 76 -5.68 2.21 -1.46
CA ALA A 76 -6.15 3.52 -1.02
C ALA A 76 -6.53 3.51 0.48
N LEU A 77 -7.22 2.46 0.92
CA LEU A 77 -7.57 2.28 2.33
C LEU A 77 -6.31 2.07 3.20
N ALA A 78 -5.31 1.37 2.69
CA ALA A 78 -4.01 1.26 3.35
C ALA A 78 -3.33 2.62 3.49
N LEU A 79 -3.33 3.44 2.45
CA LEU A 79 -2.75 4.80 2.50
C LEU A 79 -3.44 5.64 3.59
N LEU A 80 -4.76 5.67 3.61
CA LEU A 80 -5.54 6.42 4.60
C LEU A 80 -5.33 5.91 6.02
N SER A 81 -5.38 4.59 6.23
CA SER A 81 -5.15 3.99 7.55
C SER A 81 -3.73 4.22 8.06
N GLY A 82 -2.73 4.24 7.17
CA GLY A 82 -1.35 4.57 7.50
C GLY A 82 -1.17 6.02 7.95
N LEU A 83 -1.83 6.96 7.26
CA LEU A 83 -1.87 8.37 7.67
C LEU A 83 -2.52 8.54 9.06
N ILE A 84 -3.66 7.90 9.27
CA ILE A 84 -4.38 7.93 10.57
C ILE A 84 -3.49 7.33 11.66
N ALA A 85 -2.85 6.18 11.41
CA ALA A 85 -1.93 5.56 12.36
C ALA A 85 -0.79 6.49 12.75
N GLY A 86 -0.21 7.21 11.78
CA GLY A 86 0.83 8.19 12.01
C GLY A 86 0.40 9.34 12.92
N LEU A 87 -0.83 9.81 12.77
CA LEU A 87 -1.41 10.90 13.57
C LEU A 87 -1.78 10.43 14.99
N ILE A 88 -2.41 9.24 15.11
CA ILE A 88 -2.90 8.71 16.39
C ILE A 88 -1.77 8.17 17.25
N ALA A 89 -0.67 7.71 16.66
CA ALA A 89 0.46 7.14 17.39
C ALA A 89 1.07 8.05 18.46
N ARG A 90 0.79 9.35 18.37
CA ARG A 90 1.19 10.34 19.39
C ARG A 90 0.25 10.41 20.59
N ARG A 91 -0.99 9.91 20.45
CA ARG A 91 -2.04 10.07 21.48
C ARG A 91 -2.31 8.81 22.29
N SER A 92 -2.32 7.64 21.65
CA SER A 92 -2.65 6.38 22.30
C SER A 92 -1.93 5.23 21.63
N ARG A 93 -1.12 4.49 22.40
CA ARG A 93 -0.39 3.34 21.89
C ARG A 93 -1.32 2.21 21.44
N ARG A 94 -2.34 1.89 22.24
CA ARG A 94 -3.28 0.81 21.94
C ARG A 94 -4.02 1.07 20.62
N THR A 95 -4.47 2.30 20.41
CA THR A 95 -5.14 2.69 19.17
C THR A 95 -4.16 2.67 18.00
N ALA A 96 -2.91 3.08 18.20
CA ALA A 96 -1.87 2.98 17.20
C ALA A 96 -1.57 1.54 16.81
N ASP A 97 -1.48 0.61 17.77
CA ASP A 97 -1.24 -0.81 17.51
C ASP A 97 -2.35 -1.40 16.64
N VAL A 98 -3.62 -1.15 16.95
CA VAL A 98 -4.76 -1.63 16.18
C VAL A 98 -4.78 -1.02 14.76
N THR A 99 -4.54 0.28 14.66
CA THR A 99 -4.56 0.98 13.36
C THR A 99 -3.40 0.53 12.47
N LEU A 100 -2.21 0.30 13.04
CA LEU A 100 -1.06 -0.22 12.30
C LEU A 100 -1.27 -1.67 11.86
N ALA A 101 -1.86 -2.51 12.70
CA ALA A 101 -2.21 -3.89 12.34
C ALA A 101 -3.23 -3.91 11.19
N THR A 102 -4.25 -3.07 11.25
CA THR A 102 -5.25 -2.90 10.18
C THR A 102 -4.58 -2.39 8.89
N HIS A 103 -3.73 -1.37 8.99
CA HIS A 103 -2.97 -0.85 7.86
C HIS A 103 -2.14 -1.95 7.19
N ALA A 104 -1.37 -2.72 7.98
CA ALA A 104 -0.55 -3.81 7.46
C ALA A 104 -1.39 -4.90 6.76
N ALA A 105 -2.50 -5.32 7.37
CA ALA A 105 -3.37 -6.34 6.79
C ALA A 105 -3.99 -5.89 5.47
N VAL A 106 -4.50 -4.67 5.41
CA VAL A 106 -5.11 -4.09 4.20
C VAL A 106 -4.06 -3.85 3.11
N ALA A 107 -2.85 -3.39 3.48
CA ALA A 107 -1.75 -3.17 2.54
C ALA A 107 -1.27 -4.49 1.91
N VAL A 108 -1.11 -5.54 2.70
CA VAL A 108 -0.71 -6.88 2.21
C VAL A 108 -1.79 -7.44 1.29
N ALA A 109 -3.06 -7.32 1.65
CA ALA A 109 -4.18 -7.78 0.81
C ALA A 109 -4.23 -7.01 -0.51
N GLY A 110 -4.12 -5.68 -0.48
CA GLY A 110 -4.13 -4.83 -1.67
C GLY A 110 -2.95 -5.11 -2.60
N PHE A 111 -1.75 -5.20 -2.06
CA PHE A 111 -0.55 -5.54 -2.83
C PHE A 111 -0.62 -6.96 -3.41
N GLY A 112 -1.07 -7.93 -2.63
CA GLY A 112 -1.24 -9.31 -3.09
C GLY A 112 -2.23 -9.43 -4.25
N LEU A 113 -3.37 -8.74 -4.17
CA LEU A 113 -4.34 -8.68 -5.27
C LEU A 113 -3.78 -7.97 -6.50
N PHE A 114 -3.01 -6.89 -6.30
CA PHE A 114 -2.35 -6.21 -7.40
C PHE A 114 -1.35 -7.11 -8.13
N VAL A 115 -0.51 -7.83 -7.39
CA VAL A 115 0.45 -8.77 -7.98
C VAL A 115 -0.29 -9.90 -8.72
N ALA A 116 -1.36 -10.45 -8.13
CA ALA A 116 -2.17 -11.48 -8.76
C ALA A 116 -2.84 -10.97 -10.06
N TRP A 117 -3.27 -9.71 -10.09
CA TRP A 117 -3.76 -9.07 -11.30
C TRP A 117 -2.63 -8.85 -12.32
N ALA A 118 -1.48 -8.35 -11.87
CA ALA A 118 -0.33 -8.04 -12.73
C ALA A 118 0.23 -9.28 -13.46
N ILE A 119 0.23 -10.44 -12.80
CA ILE A 119 0.69 -11.70 -13.40
C ILE A 119 -0.24 -12.15 -14.55
N LYS A 120 -1.52 -11.79 -14.48
CA LYS A 120 -2.52 -12.16 -15.51
C LYS A 120 -2.71 -11.08 -16.58
N ALA A 121 -2.23 -9.90 -16.32
CA ALA A 121 -2.29 -8.80 -17.26
C ALA A 121 -1.17 -8.88 -18.28
#